data_42500d3ad93fa8db643744dd3349903c
#
_entry.id   42500d3ad93fa8db643744dd3349903c
#
_cell.length_a   1.000
_cell.length_b   1.000
_cell.length_c   1.000
_cell.angle_alpha   90.00
_cell.angle_beta   90.00
_cell.angle_gamma   90.00
#
_symmetry.space_group_name_H-M   'P 1'
#
loop_
_entity.id
_entity.type
_entity.pdbx_description
1 polymer ?
#
loop_
_entity_poly.entity_id
_entity_poly.type
_entity_poly.pdbx_seq_one_letter_code
_entity_poly.pdbx_strand_id
1 'polypeptide(L)'
;MKTLLSTTILSIIVLITPAVFAQTEQEAASPEVLEAQVAGRFYPGNETALKDQIAAFFKNVPSQTPKGAPIAIISPHAGYQYSGQVAAYGYNAIKDRKFDRVIILALKHQLGLKRIRGISVSSAKNFKTPLGLIPVDRDACDQLLKASNLFGTYESAFKEEHSLETQLPFLQMSLKDFKIIPLSVCFLTKDDFDPIANAIKPLISDSTLIVASSDFTHYGENYGFLPFKNDIEKNIHKYDYGLFEKILAKDFEGLKAYRQYTQINACGILPIALLLKLLPGDAQGEILNYDTSGHQLNNFSSSVSYASILFTRPAVEKPGDSAPPKDETGKQSFLTDQEKSLLLSLSRDTLKTHTANGGARPVVSPELSLTPRLKEKYGVFVTLKKGGELRGCIGHIVPREPLFRGVIENTVNSSSNDWRFKPVDAGEVSGITIEISVLTQPKTIKGPDEFVVGKEGILIRKGSANAVFLPQVATEQGWDRNETLCHLCQKAGLSENAWK
;
A
#
# COMPACT_ATOMS: atom_id res chain seq x y z
N MET A 1 34.55 -51.35 68.06
CA MET A 1 34.93 -49.95 67.75
C MET A 1 34.69 -49.67 66.32
N LYS A 2 33.57 -48.99 65.98
CA LYS A 2 33.19 -48.58 64.61
C LYS A 2 33.34 -47.06 64.61
N THR A 3 34.29 -46.56 63.83
CA THR A 3 34.53 -45.14 63.63
C THR A 3 33.62 -44.67 62.48
N LEU A 4 32.68 -43.77 62.75
CA LEU A 4 31.91 -43.05 61.76
C LEU A 4 32.70 -41.85 61.25
N LEU A 5 32.99 -41.79 59.94
CA LEU A 5 33.47 -40.63 59.27
C LEU A 5 32.26 -39.82 58.75
N SER A 6 32.07 -38.60 59.28
CA SER A 6 31.05 -37.68 58.81
C SER A 6 31.68 -36.79 57.73
N THR A 7 31.18 -36.92 56.47
CA THR A 7 31.62 -36.03 55.38
C THR A 7 30.60 -34.91 55.25
N THR A 8 31.01 -33.70 55.64
CA THR A 8 30.19 -32.50 55.46
C THR A 8 30.42 -31.97 54.03
N ILE A 9 29.37 -32.05 53.19
CA ILE A 9 29.38 -31.43 51.84
C ILE A 9 29.01 -30.00 51.99
N LEU A 10 29.98 -29.08 51.76
CA LEU A 10 29.74 -27.65 51.66
C LEU A 10 29.25 -27.30 50.25
N SER A 11 27.96 -27.06 50.11
CA SER A 11 27.37 -26.59 48.83
C SER A 11 27.65 -25.09 48.67
N ILE A 12 28.56 -24.76 47.77
CA ILE A 12 28.80 -23.37 47.34
C ILE A 12 27.70 -23.02 46.32
N ILE A 13 26.74 -22.21 46.74
CA ILE A 13 25.76 -21.58 45.83
C ILE A 13 26.44 -20.39 45.17
N VAL A 14 26.87 -20.55 43.92
CA VAL A 14 27.31 -19.42 43.07
C VAL A 14 26.05 -18.71 42.54
N LEU A 15 25.73 -17.59 43.16
CA LEU A 15 24.73 -16.65 42.59
C LEU A 15 25.34 -15.99 41.33
N ILE A 16 24.99 -16.55 40.17
CA ILE A 16 25.26 -15.87 38.89
C ILE A 16 24.25 -14.76 38.76
N THR A 17 24.64 -13.55 39.17
CA THR A 17 23.92 -12.33 38.74
C THR A 17 24.09 -12.18 37.23
N PRO A 18 23.02 -11.99 36.43
CA PRO A 18 23.20 -11.67 35.03
C PRO A 18 23.88 -10.29 34.95
N ALA A 19 25.16 -10.30 34.66
CA ALA A 19 25.85 -9.08 34.28
C ALA A 19 25.21 -8.59 32.98
N VAL A 20 24.42 -7.52 33.07
CA VAL A 20 24.00 -6.72 31.94
C VAL A 20 25.28 -6.14 31.35
N PHE A 21 25.80 -6.80 30.31
CA PHE A 21 26.84 -6.21 29.47
C PHE A 21 26.17 -5.08 28.66
N ALA A 22 26.04 -3.92 29.28
CA ALA A 22 26.00 -2.67 28.57
C ALA A 22 27.43 -2.46 28.04
N GLN A 23 27.71 -2.90 26.81
CA GLN A 23 28.86 -2.40 26.09
C GLN A 23 28.59 -0.90 25.84
N THR A 24 29.19 -0.07 26.67
CA THR A 24 29.42 1.33 26.34
C THR A 24 30.40 1.34 25.17
N GLU A 25 29.88 1.37 23.92
CA GLU A 25 30.69 1.90 22.83
C GLU A 25 31.06 3.33 23.27
N GLN A 26 32.35 3.54 23.47
CA GLN A 26 32.92 4.82 23.81
C GLN A 26 32.42 5.83 22.79
N GLU A 27 31.80 6.92 23.22
CA GLU A 27 31.33 8.02 22.38
C GLU A 27 32.50 8.51 21.51
N ALA A 28 32.63 7.93 20.32
CA ALA A 28 33.43 8.53 19.26
C ALA A 28 32.77 9.86 18.91
N ALA A 29 33.55 10.93 18.89
CA ALA A 29 33.06 12.26 18.54
C ALA A 29 32.18 12.16 17.28
N SER A 30 30.99 12.72 17.36
CA SER A 30 30.03 12.70 16.24
C SER A 30 30.71 13.15 14.96
N PRO A 31 30.72 12.35 13.88
CA PRO A 31 31.41 12.72 12.66
C PRO A 31 30.78 13.98 12.06
N GLU A 32 31.61 14.94 11.67
CA GLU A 32 31.14 16.13 10.98
C GLU A 32 30.46 15.73 9.65
N VAL A 33 31.05 14.76 8.95
CA VAL A 33 30.59 14.25 7.66
C VAL A 33 30.65 12.71 7.66
N LEU A 34 29.56 12.06 7.28
CA LEU A 34 29.56 10.66 6.90
C LEU A 34 29.88 10.57 5.41
N GLU A 35 31.07 10.05 5.10
CA GLU A 35 31.55 9.85 3.73
C GLU A 35 30.74 8.75 3.02
N ALA A 36 30.66 8.82 1.69
CA ALA A 36 29.99 7.81 0.89
C ALA A 36 30.63 6.42 1.09
N GLN A 37 29.81 5.41 1.36
CA GLN A 37 30.25 4.05 1.67
C GLN A 37 30.23 3.13 0.42
N VAL A 38 29.35 3.41 -0.55
CA VAL A 38 29.10 2.53 -1.70
C VAL A 38 29.26 3.22 -3.06
N ALA A 39 29.73 4.47 -3.07
CA ALA A 39 30.10 5.17 -4.30
C ALA A 39 31.19 4.38 -5.08
N GLY A 40 31.06 4.29 -6.39
CA GLY A 40 31.91 3.49 -7.26
C GLY A 40 31.56 1.99 -7.29
N ARG A 41 30.62 1.53 -6.45
CA ARG A 41 30.14 0.13 -6.43
C ARG A 41 28.65 0.02 -6.75
N PHE A 42 27.80 0.77 -6.06
CA PHE A 42 26.35 0.77 -6.26
C PHE A 42 25.91 1.82 -7.26
N TYR A 43 26.66 2.89 -7.40
CA TYR A 43 26.45 3.98 -8.34
C TYR A 43 27.81 4.63 -8.70
N PRO A 44 27.93 5.43 -9.78
CA PRO A 44 29.20 6.05 -10.17
C PRO A 44 29.85 6.88 -9.08
N GLY A 45 31.16 6.68 -8.89
CA GLY A 45 31.95 7.36 -7.85
C GLY A 45 32.35 8.80 -8.21
N ASN A 46 32.03 9.30 -9.40
CA ASN A 46 32.30 10.67 -9.81
C ASN A 46 31.01 11.43 -10.16
N GLU A 47 31.03 12.74 -9.94
CA GLU A 47 29.88 13.63 -10.07
C GLU A 47 29.24 13.58 -11.46
N THR A 48 30.03 13.72 -12.52
CA THR A 48 29.54 13.81 -13.91
C THR A 48 28.82 12.54 -14.32
N ALA A 49 29.49 11.37 -14.17
CA ALA A 49 28.90 10.09 -14.55
C ALA A 49 27.63 9.78 -13.73
N LEU A 50 27.61 10.17 -12.45
CA LEU A 50 26.43 9.98 -11.59
C LEU A 50 25.25 10.85 -12.03
N LYS A 51 25.50 12.12 -12.34
CA LYS A 51 24.49 13.05 -12.90
C LYS A 51 23.93 12.53 -14.21
N ASP A 52 24.81 12.13 -15.12
CA ASP A 52 24.42 11.62 -16.44
C ASP A 52 23.58 10.36 -16.33
N GLN A 53 23.96 9.43 -15.45
CA GLN A 53 23.20 8.19 -15.24
C GLN A 53 21.80 8.47 -14.67
N ILE A 54 21.69 9.31 -13.63
CA ILE A 54 20.37 9.65 -13.04
C ILE A 54 19.52 10.43 -14.04
N ALA A 55 20.11 11.36 -14.80
CA ALA A 55 19.40 12.11 -15.83
C ALA A 55 18.86 11.19 -16.94
N ALA A 56 19.65 10.17 -17.34
CA ALA A 56 19.20 9.15 -18.30
C ALA A 56 18.01 8.36 -17.75
N PHE A 57 18.03 7.95 -16.49
CA PHE A 57 16.89 7.29 -15.85
C PHE A 57 15.64 8.17 -15.85
N PHE A 58 15.75 9.44 -15.46
CA PHE A 58 14.61 10.38 -15.48
C PHE A 58 14.05 10.59 -16.88
N LYS A 59 14.90 10.63 -17.91
CA LYS A 59 14.47 10.76 -19.32
C LYS A 59 13.56 9.62 -19.77
N ASN A 60 13.75 8.43 -19.22
CA ASN A 60 12.97 7.24 -19.54
C ASN A 60 11.66 7.13 -18.72
N VAL A 61 11.44 8.03 -17.76
CA VAL A 61 10.18 8.05 -17.00
C VAL A 61 9.13 8.78 -17.82
N PRO A 62 7.97 8.17 -18.13
CA PRO A 62 6.86 8.85 -18.79
C PRO A 62 6.42 10.09 -18.01
N SER A 63 6.06 11.16 -18.74
CA SER A 63 5.53 12.36 -18.10
C SER A 63 4.19 12.04 -17.42
N GLN A 64 4.20 11.98 -16.11
CA GLN A 64 3.01 11.75 -15.29
C GLN A 64 2.99 12.75 -14.14
N THR A 65 1.87 13.43 -13.98
CA THR A 65 1.66 14.30 -12.82
C THR A 65 0.95 13.49 -11.74
N PRO A 66 1.52 13.40 -10.52
CA PRO A 66 0.83 12.72 -9.40
C PRO A 66 -0.53 13.33 -9.12
N LYS A 67 -1.54 12.48 -8.90
CA LYS A 67 -2.94 12.87 -8.64
C LYS A 67 -3.18 13.43 -7.22
N GLY A 68 -2.19 14.04 -6.62
CA GLY A 68 -2.23 14.60 -5.28
C GLY A 68 -0.88 15.13 -4.86
N ALA A 69 -0.79 15.61 -3.63
CA ALA A 69 0.47 16.03 -3.03
C ALA A 69 1.28 14.81 -2.59
N PRO A 70 2.46 14.52 -3.18
CA PRO A 70 3.34 13.47 -2.69
C PRO A 70 3.70 13.68 -1.22
N ILE A 71 3.64 12.61 -0.43
CA ILE A 71 4.00 12.61 1.00
C ILE A 71 5.00 11.52 1.35
N ALA A 72 5.01 10.42 0.59
CA ALA A 72 5.99 9.37 0.80
C ALA A 72 6.25 8.57 -0.48
N ILE A 73 7.44 7.97 -0.55
CA ILE A 73 7.81 6.99 -1.56
C ILE A 73 8.41 5.74 -0.90
N ILE A 74 8.15 4.57 -1.51
CA ILE A 74 8.96 3.38 -1.30
C ILE A 74 9.86 3.27 -2.52
N SER A 75 11.18 3.14 -2.30
CA SER A 75 12.18 3.11 -3.37
C SER A 75 13.17 1.98 -3.15
N PRO A 76 13.60 1.28 -4.21
CA PRO A 76 14.59 0.22 -4.10
C PRO A 76 15.98 0.78 -3.82
N HIS A 77 16.91 -0.10 -3.40
CA HIS A 77 18.27 0.28 -3.00
C HIS A 77 19.38 -0.62 -3.55
N ALA A 78 19.10 -1.52 -4.49
CA ALA A 78 20.13 -2.24 -5.19
C ALA A 78 21.05 -1.29 -6.01
N GLY A 79 22.13 -1.81 -6.56
CA GLY A 79 22.99 -1.03 -7.45
C GLY A 79 22.19 -0.42 -8.61
N TYR A 80 22.51 0.83 -8.97
CA TYR A 80 21.74 1.61 -9.95
C TYR A 80 21.59 0.94 -11.32
N GLN A 81 22.52 0.08 -11.69
CA GLN A 81 22.41 -0.73 -12.91
C GLN A 81 21.19 -1.67 -12.91
N TYR A 82 20.69 -2.05 -11.73
CA TYR A 82 19.53 -2.93 -11.59
C TYR A 82 18.27 -2.18 -11.19
N SER A 83 18.36 -1.34 -10.16
CA SER A 83 17.18 -0.72 -9.54
C SER A 83 17.00 0.77 -9.88
N GLY A 84 18.03 1.41 -10.47
CA GLY A 84 18.03 2.87 -10.69
C GLY A 84 16.90 3.35 -11.58
N GLN A 85 16.56 2.60 -12.64
CA GLN A 85 15.42 2.96 -13.49
C GLN A 85 14.10 2.91 -12.72
N VAL A 86 13.89 1.89 -11.88
CA VAL A 86 12.68 1.76 -11.05
C VAL A 86 12.62 2.87 -10.00
N ALA A 87 13.75 3.15 -9.33
CA ALA A 87 13.84 4.25 -8.36
C ALA A 87 13.47 5.61 -8.98
N ALA A 88 13.93 5.85 -10.22
CA ALA A 88 13.68 7.10 -10.93
C ALA A 88 12.19 7.48 -11.05
N TYR A 89 11.28 6.51 -11.11
CA TYR A 89 9.85 6.80 -11.17
C TYR A 89 9.35 7.53 -9.90
N GLY A 90 9.74 7.06 -8.72
CA GLY A 90 9.38 7.71 -7.45
C GLY A 90 10.00 9.09 -7.30
N TYR A 91 11.28 9.19 -7.63
CA TYR A 91 12.01 10.45 -7.53
C TYR A 91 11.58 11.48 -8.58
N ASN A 92 11.19 11.06 -9.77
CA ASN A 92 10.61 11.94 -10.79
C ASN A 92 9.23 12.48 -10.35
N ALA A 93 8.44 11.69 -9.64
CA ALA A 93 7.13 12.12 -9.13
C ALA A 93 7.23 13.25 -8.09
N ILE A 94 8.36 13.38 -7.41
CA ILE A 94 8.63 14.43 -6.41
C ILE A 94 9.55 15.54 -6.95
N LYS A 95 10.04 15.42 -8.17
CA LYS A 95 11.01 16.34 -8.76
C LYS A 95 10.47 17.77 -8.80
N ASP A 96 11.35 18.72 -8.49
CA ASP A 96 11.08 20.16 -8.44
C ASP A 96 9.98 20.58 -7.44
N ARG A 97 9.56 19.66 -6.56
CA ARG A 97 8.66 20.00 -5.44
C ARG A 97 9.45 20.52 -4.26
N LYS A 98 8.80 21.31 -3.42
CA LYS A 98 9.43 21.89 -2.24
C LYS A 98 9.20 20.99 -1.03
N PHE A 99 10.30 20.38 -0.53
CA PHE A 99 10.34 19.68 0.75
C PHE A 99 11.50 20.25 1.56
N ASP A 100 11.22 20.70 2.76
CA ASP A 100 12.28 21.23 3.66
C ASP A 100 12.98 20.08 4.41
N ARG A 101 12.31 18.92 4.52
CA ARG A 101 12.75 17.77 5.29
C ARG A 101 12.44 16.45 4.58
N VAL A 102 13.38 15.52 4.63
CA VAL A 102 13.19 14.14 4.16
C VAL A 102 13.51 13.15 5.28
N ILE A 103 12.51 12.40 5.73
CA ILE A 103 12.71 11.28 6.68
C ILE A 103 13.02 10.04 5.87
N ILE A 104 14.21 9.46 6.04
CA ILE A 104 14.63 8.25 5.34
C ILE A 104 14.57 7.07 6.30
N LEU A 105 13.65 6.15 6.03
CA LEU A 105 13.51 4.89 6.75
C LEU A 105 14.30 3.82 5.98
N ALA A 106 15.52 3.57 6.41
CA ALA A 106 16.43 2.59 5.84
C ALA A 106 16.61 1.38 6.78
N LEU A 107 17.47 0.46 6.43
CA LEU A 107 17.78 -0.71 7.26
C LEU A 107 19.29 -0.99 7.26
N LYS A 108 19.73 -1.93 8.08
CA LYS A 108 21.07 -2.49 8.05
C LYS A 108 21.03 -3.95 7.63
N HIS A 109 21.73 -4.29 6.55
CA HIS A 109 21.76 -5.66 6.02
C HIS A 109 22.63 -6.60 6.85
N GLN A 110 23.69 -6.10 7.47
CA GLN A 110 24.60 -6.94 8.24
C GLN A 110 23.97 -7.47 9.53
N LEU A 111 24.15 -8.75 9.79
CA LEU A 111 23.51 -9.52 10.87
C LEU A 111 23.85 -9.05 12.29
N GLY A 112 24.99 -8.37 12.50
CA GLY A 112 25.47 -7.94 13.83
C GLY A 112 24.53 -7.00 14.58
N LEU A 113 23.76 -6.19 13.86
CA LEU A 113 22.83 -5.20 14.43
C LEU A 113 21.42 -5.73 14.70
N LYS A 114 21.09 -6.98 14.36
CA LYS A 114 19.83 -7.61 14.77
C LYS A 114 19.63 -7.69 16.29
N ARG A 115 20.68 -7.40 17.06
CA ARG A 115 20.62 -7.33 18.54
C ARG A 115 20.20 -5.95 19.05
N ILE A 116 20.25 -4.91 18.18
CA ILE A 116 19.85 -3.55 18.57
C ILE A 116 18.33 -3.46 18.34
N ARG A 117 17.58 -3.29 19.43
CA ARG A 117 16.15 -3.02 19.36
C ARG A 117 15.91 -1.54 19.17
N GLY A 118 15.09 -1.19 18.16
CA GLY A 118 14.71 0.19 17.89
C GLY A 118 15.29 0.71 16.58
N ILE A 119 15.57 2.00 16.56
CA ILE A 119 16.05 2.75 15.40
C ILE A 119 17.38 3.43 15.73
N SER A 120 18.35 3.29 14.84
CA SER A 120 19.55 4.10 14.90
C SER A 120 19.34 5.44 14.19
N VAL A 121 19.67 6.52 14.88
CA VAL A 121 19.72 7.88 14.37
C VAL A 121 21.20 8.24 14.18
N SER A 122 21.62 8.68 13.00
CA SER A 122 23.02 9.07 12.80
C SER A 122 23.39 10.32 13.59
N SER A 123 24.58 10.36 14.16
CA SER A 123 25.13 11.53 14.83
C SER A 123 25.81 12.52 13.88
N ALA A 124 26.06 12.14 12.61
CA ALA A 124 26.68 12.99 11.61
C ALA A 124 25.90 14.29 11.39
N LYS A 125 26.61 15.37 11.09
CA LYS A 125 25.98 16.64 10.69
C LYS A 125 25.63 16.67 9.21
N ASN A 126 26.41 15.98 8.38
CA ASN A 126 26.21 15.91 6.95
C ASN A 126 26.45 14.49 6.43
N PHE A 127 25.73 14.11 5.37
CA PHE A 127 26.06 12.97 4.53
C PHE A 127 26.69 13.47 3.23
N LYS A 128 27.66 12.73 2.69
CA LYS A 128 28.36 13.08 1.47
C LYS A 128 28.10 12.08 0.38
N THR A 129 27.87 12.56 -0.82
CA THR A 129 27.85 11.80 -2.08
C THR A 129 28.79 12.45 -3.09
N PRO A 130 29.05 11.85 -4.24
CA PRO A 130 29.78 12.55 -5.31
C PRO A 130 29.11 13.85 -5.78
N LEU A 131 27.82 14.06 -5.49
CA LEU A 131 27.08 15.28 -5.83
C LEU A 131 27.19 16.39 -4.75
N GLY A 132 27.88 16.14 -3.65
CA GLY A 132 28.08 17.11 -2.57
C GLY A 132 27.48 16.68 -1.23
N LEU A 133 27.42 17.63 -0.30
CA LEU A 133 26.92 17.43 1.06
C LEU A 133 25.41 17.55 1.14
N ILE A 134 24.82 16.75 2.03
CA ILE A 134 23.41 16.83 2.41
C ILE A 134 23.34 17.05 3.92
N PRO A 135 22.77 18.17 4.40
CA PRO A 135 22.69 18.46 5.81
C PRO A 135 21.67 17.54 6.53
N VAL A 136 22.02 17.13 7.74
CA VAL A 136 21.14 16.40 8.66
C VAL A 136 20.37 17.40 9.51
N ASP A 137 19.07 17.16 9.71
CA ASP A 137 18.24 17.93 10.64
C ASP A 137 18.55 17.48 12.08
N ARG A 138 19.62 18.04 12.66
CA ARG A 138 20.10 17.64 14.00
C ARG A 138 19.06 17.87 15.08
N ASP A 139 18.34 19.00 15.03
CA ASP A 139 17.31 19.33 16.03
C ASP A 139 16.23 18.24 16.07
N ALA A 140 15.77 17.80 14.89
CA ALA A 140 14.80 16.72 14.76
C ALA A 140 15.37 15.37 15.21
N CYS A 141 16.64 15.06 14.88
CA CYS A 141 17.32 13.85 15.35
C CYS A 141 17.43 13.83 16.89
N ASP A 142 17.81 14.92 17.50
CA ASP A 142 17.96 15.05 18.95
C ASP A 142 16.59 14.99 19.67
N GLN A 143 15.54 15.49 19.03
CA GLN A 143 14.16 15.32 19.51
C GLN A 143 13.77 13.85 19.55
N LEU A 144 14.08 13.06 18.52
CA LEU A 144 13.79 11.62 18.49
C LEU A 144 14.56 10.85 19.58
N LEU A 145 15.85 11.15 19.76
CA LEU A 145 16.68 10.52 20.79
C LEU A 145 16.15 10.78 22.21
N LYS A 146 15.51 11.92 22.45
CA LYS A 146 14.87 12.26 23.73
C LYS A 146 13.46 11.69 23.88
N ALA A 147 12.77 11.41 22.78
CA ALA A 147 11.36 11.02 22.80
C ALA A 147 11.13 9.57 23.28
N SER A 148 12.08 8.67 23.05
CA SER A 148 11.94 7.26 23.44
C SER A 148 13.31 6.56 23.46
N ASN A 149 13.48 5.60 24.36
CA ASN A 149 14.64 4.71 24.43
C ASN A 149 14.72 3.70 23.25
N LEU A 150 13.74 3.72 22.37
CA LEU A 150 13.76 2.98 21.10
C LEU A 150 14.57 3.70 20.01
N PHE A 151 15.04 4.92 20.28
CA PHE A 151 16.00 5.62 19.42
C PHE A 151 17.36 5.66 20.11
N GLY A 152 18.39 5.33 19.37
CA GLY A 152 19.78 5.37 19.85
C GLY A 152 20.73 5.79 18.74
N THR A 153 21.97 6.11 19.09
CA THR A 153 23.01 6.47 18.13
C THR A 153 23.99 5.30 17.99
N TYR A 154 23.86 4.57 16.88
CA TYR A 154 24.70 3.42 16.56
C TYR A 154 25.29 3.66 15.16
N GLU A 155 26.45 4.33 15.09
CA GLU A 155 27.09 4.69 13.79
C GLU A 155 27.42 3.48 12.94
N SER A 156 27.66 2.32 13.57
CA SER A 156 27.82 1.04 12.85
C SER A 156 26.61 0.68 11.97
N ALA A 157 25.43 1.24 12.25
CA ALA A 157 24.23 1.05 11.41
C ALA A 157 24.36 1.69 10.02
N PHE A 158 25.23 2.67 9.87
CA PHE A 158 25.44 3.42 8.63
C PHE A 158 26.74 3.06 7.91
N LYS A 159 27.70 2.44 8.60
CA LYS A 159 28.97 1.99 8.00
C LYS A 159 28.73 0.78 7.10
N GLU A 160 29.33 0.80 5.90
CA GLU A 160 29.23 -0.28 4.91
C GLU A 160 27.77 -0.66 4.58
N GLU A 161 26.86 0.31 4.70
CA GLU A 161 25.44 0.13 4.42
C GLU A 161 25.00 0.99 3.24
N HIS A 162 24.21 0.41 2.35
CA HIS A 162 23.80 1.03 1.11
C HIS A 162 22.35 1.49 1.07
N SER A 163 21.47 0.92 1.91
CA SER A 163 20.02 1.13 1.82
C SER A 163 19.59 2.59 1.99
N LEU A 164 20.32 3.36 2.81
CA LEU A 164 20.10 4.79 2.95
C LEU A 164 20.84 5.58 1.87
N GLU A 165 22.10 5.25 1.65
CA GLU A 165 22.99 6.04 0.80
C GLU A 165 22.52 6.08 -0.66
N THR A 166 22.02 4.95 -1.19
CA THR A 166 21.52 4.88 -2.58
C THR A 166 20.33 5.81 -2.85
N GLN A 167 19.62 6.26 -1.81
CA GLN A 167 18.53 7.23 -1.96
C GLN A 167 19.04 8.67 -2.16
N LEU A 168 20.22 8.97 -1.61
CA LEU A 168 20.73 10.33 -1.50
C LEU A 168 21.00 11.01 -2.85
N PRO A 169 21.67 10.39 -3.84
CA PRO A 169 21.91 11.03 -5.13
C PRO A 169 20.60 11.34 -5.89
N PHE A 170 19.61 10.46 -5.81
CA PHE A 170 18.30 10.72 -6.40
C PHE A 170 17.61 11.92 -5.74
N LEU A 171 17.67 12.03 -4.40
CA LEU A 171 17.14 13.18 -3.67
C LEU A 171 17.83 14.48 -4.10
N GLN A 172 19.17 14.49 -4.21
CA GLN A 172 19.93 15.66 -4.66
C GLN A 172 19.59 16.09 -6.09
N MET A 173 19.24 15.15 -6.96
CA MET A 173 18.82 15.42 -8.34
C MET A 173 17.34 15.83 -8.48
N SER A 174 16.53 15.58 -7.44
CA SER A 174 15.09 15.82 -7.46
C SER A 174 14.68 17.04 -6.65
N LEU A 175 15.36 17.34 -5.54
CA LEU A 175 14.99 18.35 -4.56
C LEU A 175 16.09 19.40 -4.39
N LYS A 176 15.70 20.56 -3.85
CA LYS A 176 16.60 21.65 -3.48
C LYS A 176 16.40 22.03 -2.02
N ASP A 177 17.47 22.51 -1.36
CA ASP A 177 17.44 23.13 -0.03
C ASP A 177 16.69 22.29 1.05
N PHE A 178 16.96 21.00 1.12
CA PHE A 178 16.36 20.07 2.08
C PHE A 178 17.38 19.56 3.10
N LYS A 179 16.88 19.12 4.27
CA LYS A 179 17.62 18.38 5.29
C LYS A 179 17.09 16.96 5.41
N ILE A 180 17.94 16.02 5.82
CA ILE A 180 17.52 14.64 6.05
C ILE A 180 17.43 14.30 7.54
N ILE A 181 16.49 13.38 7.88
CA ILE A 181 16.47 12.64 9.13
C ILE A 181 16.81 11.19 8.77
N PRO A 182 18.09 10.78 8.93
CA PRO A 182 18.54 9.43 8.56
C PRO A 182 18.23 8.45 9.68
N LEU A 183 17.32 7.51 9.42
CA LEU A 183 16.86 6.49 10.35
C LEU A 183 17.15 5.09 9.82
N SER A 184 18.02 4.35 10.52
CA SER A 184 18.26 2.93 10.24
C SER A 184 17.40 2.09 11.17
N VAL A 185 16.39 1.43 10.61
CA VAL A 185 15.46 0.55 11.33
C VAL A 185 16.18 -0.77 11.61
N CYS A 186 16.44 -1.05 12.88
CA CYS A 186 17.08 -2.27 13.33
C CYS A 186 16.04 -3.36 13.63
N PHE A 187 16.13 -4.04 14.78
CA PHE A 187 15.12 -5.03 15.17
C PHE A 187 13.93 -4.35 15.85
N LEU A 188 12.71 -4.65 15.41
CA LEU A 188 11.47 -4.18 16.03
C LEU A 188 10.55 -5.34 16.38
N THR A 189 9.97 -5.28 17.57
CA THR A 189 8.83 -6.11 17.96
C THR A 189 7.53 -5.45 17.53
N LYS A 190 6.41 -6.17 17.64
CA LYS A 190 5.08 -5.62 17.31
C LYS A 190 4.77 -4.35 18.10
N ASP A 191 5.15 -4.32 19.37
CA ASP A 191 4.79 -3.25 20.30
C ASP A 191 5.67 -2.00 20.15
N ASP A 192 6.73 -2.05 19.34
CA ASP A 192 7.64 -0.93 19.11
C ASP A 192 7.13 0.07 18.07
N PHE A 193 6.27 -0.39 17.14
CA PHE A 193 5.86 0.44 15.99
C PHE A 193 5.06 1.68 16.40
N ASP A 194 4.10 1.55 17.30
CA ASP A 194 3.26 2.67 17.71
C ASP A 194 4.03 3.72 18.54
N PRO A 195 4.86 3.37 19.53
CA PRO A 195 5.74 4.32 20.21
C PRO A 195 6.69 5.04 19.26
N ILE A 196 7.34 4.33 18.34
CA ILE A 196 8.24 4.91 17.34
C ILE A 196 7.47 5.86 16.40
N ALA A 197 6.35 5.41 15.85
CA ALA A 197 5.53 6.24 14.97
C ALA A 197 5.04 7.52 15.68
N ASN A 198 4.62 7.42 16.95
CA ASN A 198 4.17 8.57 17.72
C ASN A 198 5.30 9.58 18.00
N ALA A 199 6.56 9.13 18.14
CA ALA A 199 7.71 10.02 18.25
C ALA A 199 8.06 10.71 16.92
N ILE A 200 7.87 10.05 15.79
CA ILE A 200 8.16 10.60 14.44
C ILE A 200 7.05 11.54 13.94
N LYS A 201 5.78 11.25 14.21
CA LYS A 201 4.63 12.03 13.70
C LYS A 201 4.73 13.55 13.92
N PRO A 202 5.20 14.08 15.07
CA PRO A 202 5.35 15.52 15.27
C PRO A 202 6.35 16.20 14.32
N LEU A 203 7.23 15.43 13.68
CA LEU A 203 8.21 15.93 12.71
C LEU A 203 7.66 16.01 11.27
N ILE A 204 6.46 15.46 11.04
CA ILE A 204 5.84 15.40 9.72
C ILE A 204 4.97 16.65 9.52
N SER A 205 5.24 17.37 8.45
CA SER A 205 4.48 18.53 7.97
C SER A 205 4.17 18.39 6.48
N ASP A 206 3.48 19.35 5.89
CA ASP A 206 3.21 19.37 4.44
C ASP A 206 4.48 19.53 3.59
N SER A 207 5.59 20.00 4.19
CA SER A 207 6.91 20.08 3.54
C SER A 207 7.83 18.92 3.93
N THR A 208 7.30 17.83 4.49
CA THR A 208 8.06 16.63 4.85
C THR A 208 7.77 15.49 3.87
N LEU A 209 8.84 14.94 3.28
CA LEU A 209 8.78 13.70 2.50
C LEU A 209 9.25 12.52 3.36
N ILE A 210 8.60 11.37 3.23
CA ILE A 210 9.08 10.12 3.84
C ILE A 210 9.56 9.19 2.74
N VAL A 211 10.78 8.66 2.85
CA VAL A 211 11.33 7.65 1.94
C VAL A 211 11.52 6.35 2.71
N ALA A 212 10.81 5.30 2.33
CA ALA A 212 11.08 3.95 2.83
C ALA A 212 11.90 3.17 1.81
N SER A 213 13.06 2.70 2.23
CA SER A 213 14.01 2.02 1.37
C SER A 213 13.82 0.52 1.41
N SER A 214 13.50 -0.12 0.28
CA SER A 214 13.26 -1.56 0.21
C SER A 214 13.39 -2.13 -1.19
N ASP A 215 14.17 -3.19 -1.34
CA ASP A 215 13.95 -4.17 -2.39
C ASP A 215 12.90 -5.18 -1.92
N PHE A 216 12.31 -5.96 -2.87
CA PHE A 216 11.22 -6.88 -2.56
C PHE A 216 11.69 -8.35 -2.58
N THR A 217 11.04 -9.25 -3.29
CA THR A 217 11.42 -10.67 -3.29
C THR A 217 12.86 -10.88 -3.75
N HIS A 218 13.65 -11.56 -2.91
CA HIS A 218 14.97 -12.06 -3.26
C HIS A 218 14.87 -13.56 -3.49
N TYR A 219 14.76 -14.01 -4.73
CA TYR A 219 14.58 -15.39 -5.11
C TYR A 219 15.92 -16.03 -5.53
N GLY A 220 16.17 -17.24 -5.08
CA GLY A 220 17.32 -18.04 -5.49
C GLY A 220 18.10 -18.66 -4.33
N GLU A 221 19.02 -19.59 -4.67
CA GLU A 221 19.87 -20.26 -3.67
C GLU A 221 20.73 -19.27 -2.89
N ASN A 222 21.25 -18.24 -3.56
CA ASN A 222 22.06 -17.19 -2.95
C ASN A 222 21.32 -16.42 -1.83
N TYR A 223 20.01 -16.43 -1.86
CA TYR A 223 19.17 -15.75 -0.87
C TYR A 223 18.49 -16.72 0.10
N GLY A 224 18.70 -18.04 -0.09
CA GLY A 224 18.04 -19.07 0.72
C GLY A 224 16.52 -19.06 0.58
N PHE A 225 15.97 -18.56 -0.54
CA PHE A 225 14.54 -18.42 -0.75
C PHE A 225 14.09 -19.01 -2.08
N LEU A 226 13.56 -20.22 -2.04
CA LEU A 226 13.12 -21.01 -3.17
C LEU A 226 11.72 -21.61 -2.91
N PRO A 227 10.70 -20.77 -2.66
CA PRO A 227 9.37 -21.25 -2.26
C PRO A 227 8.63 -21.99 -3.39
N PHE A 228 9.08 -21.87 -4.62
CA PHE A 228 8.53 -22.52 -5.82
C PHE A 228 9.65 -22.84 -6.81
N LYS A 229 9.41 -23.85 -7.66
CA LYS A 229 10.41 -24.32 -8.66
C LYS A 229 9.95 -24.12 -10.10
N ASN A 230 8.66 -23.92 -10.33
CA ASN A 230 8.04 -23.74 -11.64
C ASN A 230 7.45 -22.34 -11.73
N ASP A 231 7.27 -21.83 -12.97
CA ASP A 231 6.67 -20.52 -13.24
C ASP A 231 7.28 -19.39 -12.37
N ILE A 232 8.62 -19.40 -12.25
CA ILE A 232 9.35 -18.61 -11.25
C ILE A 232 9.00 -17.13 -11.36
N GLU A 233 9.11 -16.54 -12.55
CA GLU A 233 8.75 -15.15 -12.81
C GLU A 233 7.33 -14.81 -12.37
N LYS A 234 6.35 -15.59 -12.81
CA LYS A 234 4.94 -15.42 -12.47
C LYS A 234 4.69 -15.52 -10.96
N ASN A 235 5.38 -16.43 -10.29
CA ASN A 235 5.23 -16.62 -8.85
C ASN A 235 5.93 -15.52 -8.04
N ILE A 236 7.09 -15.03 -8.47
CA ILE A 236 7.73 -13.83 -7.88
C ILE A 236 6.76 -12.65 -7.96
N HIS A 237 6.22 -12.38 -9.16
CA HIS A 237 5.24 -11.32 -9.36
C HIS A 237 4.02 -11.47 -8.45
N LYS A 238 3.46 -12.67 -8.32
CA LYS A 238 2.32 -12.96 -7.44
C LYS A 238 2.66 -12.68 -5.96
N TYR A 239 3.87 -13.04 -5.52
CA TYR A 239 4.31 -12.77 -4.14
C TYR A 239 4.46 -11.27 -3.87
N ASP A 240 5.11 -10.55 -4.77
CA ASP A 240 5.29 -9.11 -4.62
C ASP A 240 3.97 -8.36 -4.68
N TYR A 241 3.10 -8.65 -5.64
CA TYR A 241 1.80 -7.98 -5.76
C TYR A 241 0.86 -8.28 -4.60
N GLY A 242 0.91 -9.49 -4.02
CA GLY A 242 0.19 -9.79 -2.79
C GLY A 242 0.67 -8.95 -1.59
N LEU A 243 1.97 -8.64 -1.53
CA LEU A 243 2.52 -7.72 -0.54
C LEU A 243 2.11 -6.26 -0.86
N PHE A 244 2.17 -5.86 -2.14
CA PHE A 244 1.76 -4.51 -2.57
C PHE A 244 0.29 -4.23 -2.24
N GLU A 245 -0.61 -5.19 -2.37
CA GLU A 245 -2.01 -5.03 -1.94
C GLU A 245 -2.12 -4.59 -0.49
N LYS A 246 -1.32 -5.18 0.40
CA LYS A 246 -1.32 -4.80 1.83
C LYS A 246 -0.71 -3.42 2.05
N ILE A 247 0.36 -3.11 1.32
CA ILE A 247 1.03 -1.80 1.36
C ILE A 247 0.07 -0.70 0.88
N LEU A 248 -0.55 -0.86 -0.29
CA LEU A 248 -1.47 0.12 -0.86
C LEU A 248 -2.73 0.32 -0.02
N ALA A 249 -3.22 -0.76 0.61
CA ALA A 249 -4.34 -0.69 1.56
C ALA A 249 -3.94 -0.08 2.91
N LYS A 250 -2.66 0.19 3.14
CA LYS A 250 -2.11 0.61 4.45
C LYS A 250 -2.45 -0.38 5.57
N ASP A 251 -2.55 -1.67 5.21
CA ASP A 251 -2.95 -2.76 6.11
C ASP A 251 -1.72 -3.33 6.83
N PHE A 252 -1.36 -2.73 7.97
CA PHE A 252 -0.22 -3.14 8.78
C PHE A 252 -0.33 -4.60 9.28
N GLU A 253 -1.50 -5.02 9.77
CA GLU A 253 -1.68 -6.38 10.26
C GLU A 253 -1.72 -7.39 9.10
N GLY A 254 -2.35 -7.04 7.99
CA GLY A 254 -2.34 -7.86 6.77
C GLY A 254 -0.95 -8.01 6.17
N LEU A 255 -0.11 -6.96 6.20
CA LEU A 255 1.29 -7.02 5.76
C LEU A 255 2.09 -8.03 6.60
N LYS A 256 1.93 -8.01 7.92
CA LYS A 256 2.58 -8.96 8.83
C LYS A 256 2.09 -10.40 8.61
N ALA A 257 0.78 -10.57 8.52
CA ALA A 257 0.18 -11.89 8.25
C ALA A 257 0.64 -12.45 6.89
N TYR A 258 0.69 -11.62 5.86
CA TYR A 258 1.17 -12.00 4.54
C TYR A 258 2.64 -12.43 4.57
N ARG A 259 3.52 -11.65 5.23
CA ARG A 259 4.92 -12.02 5.43
C ARG A 259 5.07 -13.33 6.19
N GLN A 260 4.29 -13.52 7.26
CA GLN A 260 4.33 -14.75 8.05
C GLN A 260 3.88 -15.98 7.24
N TYR A 261 2.85 -15.82 6.41
CA TYR A 261 2.33 -16.90 5.56
C TYR A 261 3.26 -17.26 4.40
N THR A 262 3.76 -16.24 3.67
CA THR A 262 4.57 -16.44 2.46
C THR A 262 6.07 -16.56 2.72
N GLN A 263 6.53 -16.12 3.90
CA GLN A 263 7.95 -15.97 4.25
C GLN A 263 8.71 -15.04 3.29
N ILE A 264 7.98 -14.16 2.56
CA ILE A 264 8.59 -13.20 1.63
C ILE A 264 9.71 -12.41 2.31
N ASN A 265 10.85 -12.32 1.65
CA ASN A 265 12.08 -11.79 2.19
C ASN A 265 12.42 -10.36 1.71
N ALA A 266 11.38 -9.53 1.51
CA ALA A 266 11.59 -8.10 1.25
C ALA A 266 12.45 -7.49 2.36
N CYS A 267 13.62 -6.93 1.98
CA CYS A 267 14.60 -6.47 2.96
C CYS A 267 14.09 -5.30 3.82
N GLY A 268 13.37 -4.34 3.22
CA GLY A 268 12.80 -3.17 3.87
C GLY A 268 11.42 -3.37 4.49
N ILE A 269 11.02 -4.58 4.83
CA ILE A 269 9.67 -4.85 5.37
C ILE A 269 9.40 -4.08 6.69
N LEU A 270 10.41 -3.85 7.55
CA LEU A 270 10.25 -3.06 8.78
C LEU A 270 10.15 -1.55 8.49
N PRO A 271 11.02 -0.94 7.64
CA PRO A 271 10.82 0.40 7.11
C PRO A 271 9.42 0.62 6.50
N ILE A 272 8.96 -0.30 5.66
CA ILE A 272 7.62 -0.24 5.07
C ILE A 272 6.53 -0.30 6.14
N ALA A 273 6.60 -1.26 7.06
CA ALA A 273 5.63 -1.39 8.15
C ALA A 273 5.56 -0.12 9.01
N LEU A 274 6.71 0.51 9.28
CA LEU A 274 6.77 1.78 9.99
C LEU A 274 6.16 2.93 9.16
N LEU A 275 6.46 2.99 7.85
CA LEU A 275 5.82 3.94 6.94
C LEU A 275 4.30 3.85 7.01
N LEU A 276 3.72 2.63 6.99
CA LEU A 276 2.25 2.45 7.06
C LEU A 276 1.64 3.05 8.35
N LYS A 277 2.39 3.06 9.46
CA LYS A 277 1.97 3.69 10.73
C LYS A 277 2.08 5.23 10.72
N LEU A 278 2.89 5.78 9.81
CA LEU A 278 3.11 7.23 9.66
C LEU A 278 2.16 7.87 8.64
N LEU A 279 1.68 7.09 7.67
CA LEU A 279 0.78 7.60 6.63
C LEU A 279 -0.57 8.06 7.21
N PRO A 280 -1.09 9.21 6.75
CA PRO A 280 -2.44 9.63 7.11
C PRO A 280 -3.51 8.69 6.53
N GLY A 281 -4.68 8.67 7.17
CA GLY A 281 -5.77 7.76 6.80
C GLY A 281 -6.26 7.95 5.35
N ASP A 282 -6.20 9.18 4.85
CA ASP A 282 -6.61 9.59 3.50
C ASP A 282 -5.51 9.41 2.43
N ALA A 283 -4.28 9.04 2.81
CA ALA A 283 -3.21 8.79 1.85
C ALA A 283 -3.59 7.72 0.83
N GLN A 284 -3.29 7.99 -0.44
CA GLN A 284 -3.50 7.08 -1.56
C GLN A 284 -2.16 6.57 -2.08
N GLY A 285 -2.03 5.24 -2.23
CA GLY A 285 -0.83 4.59 -2.74
C GLY A 285 -0.99 4.18 -4.21
N GLU A 286 0.09 4.32 -4.99
CA GLU A 286 0.16 3.90 -6.40
C GLU A 286 1.53 3.26 -6.69
N ILE A 287 1.53 2.10 -7.39
CA ILE A 287 2.75 1.51 -7.92
C ILE A 287 3.09 2.28 -9.19
N LEU A 288 4.23 2.98 -9.19
CA LEU A 288 4.69 3.73 -10.35
C LEU A 288 5.45 2.87 -11.35
N ASN A 289 6.26 1.95 -10.84
CA ASN A 289 7.01 1.00 -11.65
C ASN A 289 7.38 -0.24 -10.82
N TYR A 290 7.54 -1.36 -11.51
CA TYR A 290 8.00 -2.64 -10.97
C TYR A 290 8.86 -3.34 -12.01
N ASP A 291 10.00 -3.90 -11.60
CA ASP A 291 10.85 -4.73 -12.42
C ASP A 291 11.66 -5.72 -11.57
N THR A 292 12.35 -6.65 -12.19
CA THR A 292 13.20 -7.62 -11.51
C THR A 292 14.55 -7.74 -12.19
N SER A 293 15.61 -8.06 -11.44
CA SER A 293 16.89 -8.38 -12.05
C SER A 293 16.82 -9.64 -12.93
N GLY A 294 15.89 -10.57 -12.62
CA GLY A 294 15.62 -11.74 -13.44
C GLY A 294 15.10 -11.40 -14.83
N HIS A 295 14.19 -10.44 -14.92
CA HIS A 295 13.69 -9.93 -16.21
C HIS A 295 14.79 -9.19 -16.97
N GLN A 296 15.53 -8.28 -16.32
CA GLN A 296 16.62 -7.51 -16.96
C GLN A 296 17.74 -8.38 -17.51
N LEU A 297 18.07 -9.48 -16.83
CA LEU A 297 19.13 -10.40 -17.20
C LEU A 297 18.62 -11.64 -17.96
N ASN A 298 17.31 -11.74 -18.19
CA ASN A 298 16.64 -12.92 -18.74
C ASN A 298 17.04 -14.22 -18.02
N ASN A 299 17.16 -14.13 -16.66
CA ASN A 299 17.57 -15.23 -15.80
C ASN A 299 16.93 -15.14 -14.43
N PHE A 300 15.98 -16.02 -14.15
CA PHE A 300 15.25 -16.08 -12.88
C PHE A 300 15.81 -17.10 -11.88
N SER A 301 16.97 -17.72 -12.13
CA SER A 301 17.61 -18.61 -11.15
C SER A 301 18.05 -17.87 -9.89
N SER A 302 18.36 -16.58 -10.03
CA SER A 302 18.66 -15.65 -8.95
C SER A 302 18.08 -14.28 -9.34
N SER A 303 17.05 -13.81 -8.63
CA SER A 303 16.32 -12.60 -9.00
C SER A 303 15.95 -11.78 -7.78
N VAL A 304 16.11 -10.47 -7.88
CA VAL A 304 15.62 -9.49 -6.89
C VAL A 304 14.59 -8.61 -7.55
N SER A 305 13.52 -8.34 -6.84
CA SER A 305 12.43 -7.48 -7.30
C SER A 305 12.56 -6.06 -6.78
N TYR A 306 12.21 -5.12 -7.61
CA TYR A 306 12.27 -3.68 -7.35
C TYR A 306 10.91 -3.05 -7.62
N ALA A 307 10.46 -2.18 -6.74
CA ALA A 307 9.25 -1.38 -6.96
C ALA A 307 9.43 0.05 -6.50
N SER A 308 8.84 0.96 -7.24
CA SER A 308 8.65 2.34 -6.83
C SER A 308 7.17 2.57 -6.53
N ILE A 309 6.85 2.92 -5.29
CA ILE A 309 5.47 3.14 -4.82
C ILE A 309 5.37 4.56 -4.28
N LEU A 310 4.41 5.32 -4.78
CA LEU A 310 4.14 6.69 -4.36
C LEU A 310 2.91 6.72 -3.44
N PHE A 311 3.00 7.48 -2.36
CA PHE A 311 1.85 7.87 -1.56
C PHE A 311 1.61 9.36 -1.69
N THR A 312 0.36 9.72 -1.98
CA THR A 312 -0.08 11.11 -2.10
C THR A 312 -1.20 11.40 -1.10
N ARG A 313 -1.26 12.63 -0.60
CA ARG A 313 -2.48 13.16 -0.01
C ARG A 313 -3.37 13.65 -1.15
N PRO A 314 -4.66 13.29 -1.18
CA PRO A 314 -5.58 13.85 -2.15
C PRO A 314 -5.46 15.38 -2.17
N ALA A 315 -5.49 15.98 -3.36
CA ALA A 315 -5.58 17.42 -3.43
C ALA A 315 -6.83 17.86 -2.65
N VAL A 316 -6.67 18.77 -1.69
CA VAL A 316 -7.82 19.42 -1.08
C VAL A 316 -8.43 20.24 -2.21
N GLU A 317 -9.46 19.71 -2.87
CA GLU A 317 -10.26 20.50 -3.79
C GLU A 317 -10.82 21.67 -2.97
N LYS A 318 -10.37 22.88 -3.31
CA LYS A 318 -11.02 24.09 -2.76
C LYS A 318 -12.49 23.97 -3.14
N PRO A 319 -13.43 24.17 -2.20
CA PRO A 319 -14.84 24.21 -2.55
C PRO A 319 -15.03 25.31 -3.60
N GLY A 320 -15.15 24.94 -4.88
CA GLY A 320 -15.36 25.88 -5.99
C GLY A 320 -14.89 25.46 -7.38
N ASP A 321 -13.93 24.52 -7.53
CA ASP A 321 -13.28 24.31 -8.84
C ASP A 321 -13.57 22.98 -9.57
N SER A 322 -14.40 22.09 -9.05
CA SER A 322 -14.92 20.96 -9.83
C SER A 322 -16.43 20.86 -9.70
N ALA A 323 -17.13 21.56 -10.57
CA ALA A 323 -18.53 21.18 -10.86
C ALA A 323 -18.48 19.73 -11.40
N PRO A 324 -19.29 18.78 -10.83
CA PRO A 324 -19.34 17.43 -11.36
C PRO A 324 -19.71 17.48 -12.85
N PRO A 325 -19.18 16.54 -13.65
CA PRO A 325 -19.41 16.52 -15.09
C PRO A 325 -20.92 16.48 -15.36
N LYS A 326 -21.37 17.33 -16.27
CA LYS A 326 -22.75 17.32 -16.74
C LYS A 326 -22.88 16.23 -17.79
N ASP A 327 -23.95 15.43 -17.73
CA ASP A 327 -24.30 14.49 -18.79
C ASP A 327 -24.77 15.24 -20.04
N GLU A 328 -25.03 14.52 -21.15
CA GLU A 328 -25.50 15.07 -22.41
C GLU A 328 -26.84 15.85 -22.29
N THR A 329 -27.54 15.66 -21.17
CA THR A 329 -28.81 16.36 -20.87
C THR A 329 -28.60 17.58 -19.95
N GLY A 330 -27.34 17.90 -19.56
CA GLY A 330 -27.01 18.99 -18.65
C GLY A 330 -27.23 18.70 -17.16
N LYS A 331 -27.56 17.43 -16.79
CA LYS A 331 -27.70 16.99 -15.40
C LYS A 331 -26.35 16.54 -14.85
N GLN A 332 -26.12 16.81 -13.56
CA GLN A 332 -24.94 16.35 -12.84
C GLN A 332 -24.89 14.83 -12.76
N SER A 333 -23.99 14.20 -13.53
CA SER A 333 -23.80 12.75 -13.50
C SER A 333 -22.75 12.37 -12.45
N PHE A 334 -23.04 11.33 -11.66
CA PHE A 334 -22.13 10.81 -10.65
C PHE A 334 -20.84 10.21 -11.26
N LEU A 335 -20.96 9.54 -12.41
CA LEU A 335 -19.86 9.00 -13.20
C LEU A 335 -19.83 9.64 -14.58
N THR A 336 -18.64 9.88 -15.11
CA THR A 336 -18.46 10.26 -16.52
C THR A 336 -18.83 9.11 -17.45
N ASP A 337 -19.14 9.40 -18.70
CA ASP A 337 -19.46 8.34 -19.67
C ASP A 337 -18.26 7.45 -19.98
N GLN A 338 -17.03 7.97 -19.87
CA GLN A 338 -15.80 7.17 -19.93
C GLN A 338 -15.70 6.19 -18.77
N GLU A 339 -16.02 6.62 -17.54
CA GLU A 339 -16.03 5.74 -16.35
C GLU A 339 -17.10 4.66 -16.47
N LYS A 340 -18.30 5.01 -16.92
CA LYS A 340 -19.40 4.05 -17.18
C LYS A 340 -18.98 3.01 -18.22
N SER A 341 -18.42 3.45 -19.35
CA SER A 341 -17.95 2.57 -20.42
C SER A 341 -16.83 1.64 -19.93
N LEU A 342 -15.90 2.14 -19.13
CA LEU A 342 -14.82 1.36 -18.55
C LEU A 342 -15.34 0.28 -17.59
N LEU A 343 -16.29 0.60 -16.71
CA LEU A 343 -16.88 -0.38 -15.78
C LEU A 343 -17.66 -1.47 -16.54
N LEU A 344 -18.38 -1.11 -17.57
CA LEU A 344 -19.11 -2.07 -18.44
C LEU A 344 -18.15 -2.99 -19.21
N SER A 345 -17.05 -2.43 -19.78
CA SER A 345 -16.00 -3.22 -20.42
C SER A 345 -15.36 -4.20 -19.42
N LEU A 346 -14.98 -3.71 -18.24
CA LEU A 346 -14.38 -4.51 -17.18
C LEU A 346 -15.29 -5.66 -16.74
N SER A 347 -16.60 -5.40 -16.57
CA SER A 347 -17.57 -6.43 -16.26
C SER A 347 -17.70 -7.45 -17.42
N ARG A 348 -17.72 -6.99 -18.67
CA ARG A 348 -17.79 -7.86 -19.84
C ARG A 348 -16.57 -8.79 -19.95
N ASP A 349 -15.37 -8.26 -19.75
CA ASP A 349 -14.14 -9.04 -19.81
C ASP A 349 -14.03 -10.01 -18.62
N THR A 350 -14.52 -9.59 -17.46
CA THR A 350 -14.66 -10.47 -16.29
C THR A 350 -15.57 -11.67 -16.60
N LEU A 351 -16.75 -11.40 -17.15
CA LEU A 351 -17.70 -12.45 -17.48
C LEU A 351 -17.12 -13.45 -18.49
N LYS A 352 -16.48 -12.95 -19.56
CA LYS A 352 -15.80 -13.79 -20.57
C LYS A 352 -14.72 -14.67 -19.95
N THR A 353 -13.81 -14.07 -19.18
CA THR A 353 -12.67 -14.78 -18.57
C THR A 353 -13.12 -15.82 -17.56
N HIS A 354 -14.09 -15.46 -16.72
CA HIS A 354 -14.61 -16.35 -15.67
C HIS A 354 -15.31 -17.58 -16.25
N THR A 355 -16.15 -17.40 -17.28
CA THR A 355 -16.88 -18.50 -17.91
C THR A 355 -16.01 -19.39 -18.81
N ALA A 356 -14.97 -18.83 -19.46
CA ALA A 356 -14.08 -19.59 -20.34
C ALA A 356 -13.02 -20.41 -19.56
N ASN A 357 -12.59 -19.95 -18.38
CA ASN A 357 -11.44 -20.51 -17.65
C ASN A 357 -11.84 -21.22 -16.34
N GLY A 358 -13.02 -21.83 -16.27
CA GLY A 358 -13.44 -22.65 -15.13
C GLY A 358 -13.46 -21.91 -13.79
N GLY A 359 -13.81 -20.62 -13.77
CA GLY A 359 -13.92 -19.82 -12.56
C GLY A 359 -12.74 -18.89 -12.27
N ALA A 360 -11.79 -18.74 -13.19
CA ALA A 360 -10.67 -17.79 -13.03
C ALA A 360 -11.19 -16.35 -12.99
N ARG A 361 -10.64 -15.53 -12.08
CA ARG A 361 -10.88 -14.09 -12.06
C ARG A 361 -9.97 -13.40 -13.08
N PRO A 362 -10.44 -12.38 -13.80
CA PRO A 362 -9.59 -11.65 -14.72
C PRO A 362 -8.50 -10.92 -13.91
N VAL A 363 -7.31 -10.93 -14.44
CA VAL A 363 -6.25 -10.03 -13.99
C VAL A 363 -6.59 -8.66 -14.56
N VAL A 364 -6.83 -7.68 -13.68
CA VAL A 364 -6.99 -6.28 -14.12
C VAL A 364 -5.66 -5.85 -14.69
N SER A 365 -5.63 -5.56 -16.01
CA SER A 365 -4.42 -5.08 -16.65
C SER A 365 -3.89 -3.83 -15.92
N PRO A 366 -2.58 -3.73 -15.64
CA PRO A 366 -1.97 -2.51 -15.09
C PRO A 366 -2.18 -1.29 -15.98
N GLU A 367 -2.43 -1.50 -17.28
CA GLU A 367 -2.70 -0.46 -18.29
C GLU A 367 -4.09 0.17 -18.16
N LEU A 368 -4.97 -0.39 -17.32
CA LEU A 368 -6.31 0.15 -17.14
C LEU A 368 -6.25 1.49 -16.41
N SER A 369 -6.49 2.58 -17.13
CA SER A 369 -6.54 3.96 -16.59
C SER A 369 -7.75 4.16 -15.68
N LEU A 370 -7.64 3.71 -14.42
CA LEU A 370 -8.68 3.87 -13.41
C LEU A 370 -8.65 5.28 -12.81
N THR A 371 -9.76 6.01 -12.94
CA THR A 371 -9.91 7.33 -12.30
C THR A 371 -9.95 7.20 -10.77
N PRO A 372 -9.69 8.28 -10.01
CA PRO A 372 -9.81 8.27 -8.55
C PRO A 372 -11.19 7.78 -8.09
N ARG A 373 -12.27 8.20 -8.76
CA ARG A 373 -13.65 7.80 -8.44
C ARG A 373 -13.87 6.29 -8.54
N LEU A 374 -13.29 5.64 -9.54
CA LEU A 374 -13.38 4.18 -9.69
C LEU A 374 -12.60 3.42 -8.62
N LYS A 375 -11.62 4.06 -7.98
CA LYS A 375 -10.82 3.53 -6.85
C LYS A 375 -11.48 3.79 -5.50
N GLU A 376 -12.48 4.67 -5.40
CA GLU A 376 -13.25 4.89 -4.18
C GLU A 376 -14.20 3.73 -3.90
N LYS A 377 -14.61 3.61 -2.63
CA LYS A 377 -15.52 2.54 -2.20
C LYS A 377 -16.96 2.96 -2.36
N TYR A 378 -17.71 2.20 -3.16
CA TYR A 378 -19.15 2.38 -3.35
C TYR A 378 -19.88 1.05 -3.23
N GLY A 379 -21.16 1.11 -2.83
CA GLY A 379 -22.08 0.01 -3.02
C GLY A 379 -22.30 -0.21 -4.53
N VAL A 380 -22.30 -1.45 -4.98
CA VAL A 380 -22.49 -1.75 -6.39
C VAL A 380 -23.22 -3.07 -6.59
N PHE A 381 -24.15 -3.09 -7.56
CA PHE A 381 -24.83 -4.29 -8.04
C PHE A 381 -24.48 -4.48 -9.52
N VAL A 382 -24.30 -5.74 -9.90
CA VAL A 382 -24.19 -6.14 -11.30
C VAL A 382 -25.37 -7.04 -11.64
N THR A 383 -26.14 -6.64 -12.64
CA THR A 383 -27.31 -7.37 -13.15
C THR A 383 -26.99 -7.91 -14.54
N LEU A 384 -27.18 -9.19 -14.72
CA LEU A 384 -27.06 -9.90 -15.99
C LEU A 384 -28.46 -10.20 -16.52
N LYS A 385 -28.71 -9.84 -17.78
CA LYS A 385 -29.99 -10.12 -18.48
C LYS A 385 -29.73 -10.89 -19.75
N LYS A 386 -30.61 -11.82 -20.12
CA LYS A 386 -30.60 -12.56 -21.39
C LYS A 386 -31.95 -12.45 -22.07
N GLY A 387 -32.00 -11.89 -23.28
CA GLY A 387 -33.27 -11.65 -23.97
C GLY A 387 -34.21 -10.69 -23.23
N GLY A 388 -33.68 -9.81 -22.38
CA GLY A 388 -34.45 -8.90 -21.51
C GLY A 388 -34.79 -9.46 -20.13
N GLU A 389 -34.73 -10.79 -19.94
CA GLU A 389 -35.07 -11.46 -18.71
C GLU A 389 -33.87 -11.51 -17.74
N LEU A 390 -34.14 -11.44 -16.42
CA LEU A 390 -33.11 -11.54 -15.39
C LEU A 390 -32.39 -12.88 -15.47
N ARG A 391 -31.02 -12.84 -15.49
CA ARG A 391 -30.16 -14.01 -15.56
C ARG A 391 -29.25 -14.15 -14.35
N GLY A 392 -29.07 -13.08 -13.60
CA GLY A 392 -28.33 -13.01 -12.32
C GLY A 392 -28.21 -11.58 -11.83
N CYS A 393 -28.23 -11.37 -10.51
CA CYS A 393 -28.09 -10.05 -9.91
C CYS A 393 -27.57 -10.15 -8.48
N ILE A 394 -26.32 -9.78 -8.26
CA ILE A 394 -25.68 -9.75 -6.94
C ILE A 394 -24.97 -8.41 -6.76
N GLY A 395 -24.92 -7.95 -5.51
CA GLY A 395 -24.23 -6.72 -5.16
C GLY A 395 -24.09 -6.50 -3.66
N HIS A 396 -23.44 -5.42 -3.31
CA HIS A 396 -23.24 -4.98 -1.93
C HIS A 396 -23.76 -3.55 -1.76
N ILE A 397 -24.56 -3.33 -0.73
CA ILE A 397 -25.07 -1.99 -0.37
C ILE A 397 -23.98 -1.19 0.36
N VAL A 398 -23.31 -1.86 1.31
CA VAL A 398 -22.26 -1.23 2.09
C VAL A 398 -20.95 -1.28 1.30
N PRO A 399 -20.28 -0.13 1.09
CA PRO A 399 -19.00 -0.09 0.41
C PRO A 399 -17.95 -0.94 1.11
N ARG A 400 -17.42 -1.96 0.44
CA ARG A 400 -16.39 -2.86 1.01
C ARG A 400 -15.05 -2.66 0.35
N GLU A 401 -15.05 -2.43 -0.95
CA GLU A 401 -13.87 -2.38 -1.81
C GLU A 401 -14.01 -1.27 -2.86
N PRO A 402 -12.93 -0.93 -3.58
CA PRO A 402 -12.98 0.01 -4.69
C PRO A 402 -14.05 -0.36 -5.72
N LEU A 403 -14.73 0.63 -6.29
CA LEU A 403 -15.86 0.43 -7.22
C LEU A 403 -15.52 -0.54 -8.36
N PHE A 404 -14.36 -0.39 -8.99
CA PHE A 404 -13.94 -1.28 -10.08
C PHE A 404 -13.79 -2.75 -9.62
N ARG A 405 -13.30 -2.99 -8.40
CA ARG A 405 -13.19 -4.35 -7.83
C ARG A 405 -14.56 -4.90 -7.48
N GLY A 406 -15.43 -4.07 -6.90
CA GLY A 406 -16.82 -4.44 -6.63
C GLY A 406 -17.58 -4.85 -7.89
N VAL A 407 -17.31 -4.21 -9.02
CA VAL A 407 -17.86 -4.60 -10.31
C VAL A 407 -17.34 -5.96 -10.74
N ILE A 408 -16.04 -6.22 -10.65
CA ILE A 408 -15.44 -7.53 -10.97
C ILE A 408 -16.04 -8.63 -10.11
N GLU A 409 -16.03 -8.44 -8.78
CA GLU A 409 -16.51 -9.44 -7.84
C GLU A 409 -18.01 -9.74 -8.03
N ASN A 410 -18.84 -8.70 -8.17
CA ASN A 410 -20.25 -8.89 -8.37
C ASN A 410 -20.61 -9.40 -9.78
N THR A 411 -19.77 -9.21 -10.78
CA THR A 411 -19.91 -9.90 -12.07
C THR A 411 -19.72 -11.41 -11.91
N VAL A 412 -18.67 -11.83 -11.21
CA VAL A 412 -18.43 -13.25 -10.88
C VAL A 412 -19.61 -13.80 -10.08
N ASN A 413 -20.01 -13.11 -9.02
CA ASN A 413 -21.11 -13.56 -8.16
C ASN A 413 -22.44 -13.63 -8.90
N SER A 414 -22.77 -12.68 -9.73
CA SER A 414 -24.02 -12.69 -10.54
C SER A 414 -24.03 -13.77 -11.61
N SER A 415 -22.84 -14.16 -12.10
CA SER A 415 -22.72 -15.20 -13.13
C SER A 415 -22.70 -16.63 -12.60
N SER A 416 -22.25 -16.84 -11.35
CA SER A 416 -22.02 -18.20 -10.82
C SER A 416 -22.53 -18.46 -9.40
N ASN A 417 -22.76 -17.42 -8.59
CA ASN A 417 -23.12 -17.54 -7.19
C ASN A 417 -24.55 -17.04 -6.85
N ASP A 418 -25.32 -16.67 -7.86
CA ASP A 418 -26.74 -16.34 -7.67
C ASP A 418 -27.55 -17.64 -7.62
N TRP A 419 -27.94 -18.06 -6.43
CA TRP A 419 -28.62 -19.32 -6.17
C TRP A 419 -29.94 -19.51 -6.92
N ARG A 420 -30.51 -18.44 -7.47
CA ARG A 420 -31.76 -18.47 -8.27
C ARG A 420 -31.55 -19.06 -9.67
N PHE A 421 -30.29 -19.08 -10.15
CA PHE A 421 -29.95 -19.44 -11.52
C PHE A 421 -28.78 -20.43 -11.54
N LYS A 422 -28.72 -21.23 -12.61
CA LYS A 422 -27.52 -22.02 -12.89
C LYS A 422 -26.37 -21.09 -13.28
N PRO A 423 -25.09 -21.47 -13.03
CA PRO A 423 -23.95 -20.72 -13.54
C PRO A 423 -24.09 -20.38 -15.03
N VAL A 424 -23.61 -19.18 -15.41
CA VAL A 424 -23.63 -18.75 -16.82
C VAL A 424 -22.64 -19.58 -17.60
N ASP A 425 -23.09 -20.12 -18.74
CA ASP A 425 -22.25 -20.86 -19.68
C ASP A 425 -21.52 -19.91 -20.65
N ALA A 426 -20.30 -20.30 -21.10
CA ALA A 426 -19.49 -19.49 -22.01
C ALA A 426 -20.24 -19.17 -23.34
N GLY A 427 -21.07 -20.09 -23.82
CA GLY A 427 -21.91 -19.88 -25.01
C GLY A 427 -23.02 -18.84 -24.84
N GLU A 428 -23.40 -18.51 -23.58
CA GLU A 428 -24.44 -17.51 -23.30
C GLU A 428 -23.89 -16.08 -23.29
N VAL A 429 -22.57 -15.90 -23.08
CA VAL A 429 -21.95 -14.59 -22.79
C VAL A 429 -22.24 -13.54 -23.85
N SER A 430 -22.28 -13.92 -25.12
CA SER A 430 -22.58 -13.00 -26.25
C SER A 430 -23.99 -12.42 -26.21
N GLY A 431 -24.96 -13.18 -25.66
CA GLY A 431 -26.37 -12.79 -25.55
C GLY A 431 -26.72 -12.10 -24.22
N ILE A 432 -25.75 -11.92 -23.31
CA ILE A 432 -25.99 -11.29 -22.00
C ILE A 432 -25.81 -9.77 -22.09
N THR A 433 -26.82 -9.04 -21.64
CA THR A 433 -26.73 -7.60 -21.34
C THR A 433 -26.32 -7.41 -19.90
N ILE A 434 -25.41 -6.45 -19.65
CA ILE A 434 -24.89 -6.13 -18.31
C ILE A 434 -25.40 -4.75 -17.91
N GLU A 435 -25.96 -4.66 -16.71
CA GLU A 435 -26.32 -3.40 -16.06
C GLU A 435 -25.54 -3.27 -14.74
N ILE A 436 -25.00 -2.09 -14.48
CA ILE A 436 -24.24 -1.79 -13.25
C ILE A 436 -24.95 -0.65 -12.51
N SER A 437 -25.39 -0.93 -11.27
CA SER A 437 -25.97 0.08 -10.38
C SER A 437 -24.96 0.47 -9.32
N VAL A 438 -24.45 1.70 -9.37
CA VAL A 438 -23.55 2.27 -8.38
C VAL A 438 -24.35 3.07 -7.36
N LEU A 439 -24.19 2.75 -6.08
CA LEU A 439 -24.94 3.35 -4.99
C LEU A 439 -24.13 4.47 -4.34
N THR A 440 -24.76 5.61 -4.13
CA THR A 440 -24.22 6.66 -3.27
C THR A 440 -24.17 6.20 -1.79
N GLN A 441 -23.44 6.92 -0.94
CA GLN A 441 -23.41 6.60 0.49
C GLN A 441 -24.81 6.66 1.10
N PRO A 442 -25.24 5.66 1.89
CA PRO A 442 -26.53 5.67 2.53
C PRO A 442 -26.65 6.87 3.48
N LYS A 443 -27.76 7.58 3.38
CA LYS A 443 -28.12 8.70 4.29
C LYS A 443 -29.30 8.27 5.16
N THR A 444 -29.19 8.45 6.46
CA THR A 444 -30.31 8.23 7.37
C THR A 444 -31.33 9.34 7.17
N ILE A 445 -32.58 8.96 6.94
CA ILE A 445 -33.72 9.88 6.83
C ILE A 445 -34.51 9.90 8.16
N LYS A 446 -35.17 11.02 8.46
CA LYS A 446 -35.93 11.20 9.70
C LYS A 446 -37.35 10.66 9.59
N GLY A 447 -37.84 10.50 8.38
CA GLY A 447 -39.18 10.01 8.14
C GLY A 447 -39.38 9.61 6.67
N PRO A 448 -40.49 8.90 6.40
CA PRO A 448 -40.79 8.39 5.07
C PRO A 448 -40.98 9.50 4.01
N ASP A 449 -41.33 10.71 4.43
CA ASP A 449 -41.57 11.86 3.53
C ASP A 449 -40.30 12.35 2.82
N GLU A 450 -39.13 12.04 3.39
CA GLU A 450 -37.85 12.35 2.77
C GLU A 450 -37.47 11.39 1.63
N PHE A 451 -38.18 10.25 1.48
CA PHE A 451 -37.95 9.27 0.42
C PHE A 451 -38.79 9.59 -0.81
N VAL A 452 -38.15 9.74 -1.98
CA VAL A 452 -38.79 10.02 -3.26
C VAL A 452 -38.75 8.77 -4.15
N VAL A 453 -39.92 8.16 -4.40
CA VAL A 453 -40.05 6.97 -5.23
C VAL A 453 -39.52 7.23 -6.64
N GLY A 454 -38.76 6.29 -7.17
CA GLY A 454 -38.18 6.35 -8.52
C GLY A 454 -36.91 7.20 -8.61
N LYS A 455 -36.55 7.94 -7.56
CA LYS A 455 -35.33 8.76 -7.50
C LYS A 455 -34.26 8.20 -6.58
N GLU A 456 -34.67 7.79 -5.38
CA GLU A 456 -33.76 7.20 -4.40
C GLU A 456 -34.04 5.71 -4.21
N GLY A 457 -33.01 4.95 -3.88
CA GLY A 457 -33.15 3.63 -3.28
C GLY A 457 -33.47 3.77 -1.80
N ILE A 458 -34.12 2.79 -1.22
CA ILE A 458 -34.51 2.78 0.19
C ILE A 458 -34.01 1.52 0.89
N LEU A 459 -33.43 1.70 2.09
CA LEU A 459 -32.94 0.63 2.93
C LEU A 459 -33.62 0.67 4.30
N ILE A 460 -34.09 -0.48 4.77
CA ILE A 460 -34.57 -0.65 6.15
C ILE A 460 -33.60 -1.55 6.92
N ARG A 461 -33.36 -1.20 8.20
CA ARG A 461 -32.61 -2.04 9.15
C ARG A 461 -33.28 -2.02 10.52
N LYS A 462 -33.54 -3.22 11.07
CA LYS A 462 -34.06 -3.38 12.44
C LYS A 462 -33.42 -4.62 13.06
N GLY A 463 -32.46 -4.41 13.96
CA GLY A 463 -31.63 -5.51 14.49
C GLY A 463 -30.81 -6.17 13.40
N SER A 464 -30.95 -7.49 13.25
CA SER A 464 -30.30 -8.27 12.18
C SER A 464 -31.08 -8.25 10.85
N ALA A 465 -32.35 -7.86 10.88
CA ALA A 465 -33.20 -7.78 9.67
C ALA A 465 -32.84 -6.55 8.86
N ASN A 466 -32.62 -6.73 7.55
CA ASN A 466 -32.37 -5.63 6.63
C ASN A 466 -32.84 -5.99 5.21
N ALA A 467 -33.27 -4.98 4.47
CA ALA A 467 -33.59 -5.09 3.06
C ALA A 467 -33.34 -3.76 2.34
N VAL A 468 -33.21 -3.84 1.01
CA VAL A 468 -33.07 -2.67 0.15
C VAL A 468 -33.92 -2.84 -1.10
N PHE A 469 -34.47 -1.73 -1.58
CA PHE A 469 -34.94 -1.58 -2.95
C PHE A 469 -34.14 -0.50 -3.66
N LEU A 470 -33.75 -0.78 -4.91
CA LEU A 470 -33.16 0.22 -5.79
C LEU A 470 -34.28 1.13 -6.35
N PRO A 471 -33.96 2.35 -6.81
CA PRO A 471 -34.95 3.32 -7.23
C PRO A 471 -35.96 2.79 -8.26
N GLN A 472 -35.50 1.99 -9.23
CA GLN A 472 -36.32 1.45 -10.31
C GLN A 472 -37.35 0.42 -9.85
N VAL A 473 -37.14 -0.28 -8.75
CA VAL A 473 -37.99 -1.38 -8.28
C VAL A 473 -39.41 -0.89 -8.04
N ALA A 474 -39.58 0.21 -7.33
CA ALA A 474 -40.89 0.75 -7.03
C ALA A 474 -41.63 1.22 -8.31
N THR A 475 -40.91 1.85 -9.24
CA THR A 475 -41.49 2.32 -10.50
C THR A 475 -41.86 1.19 -11.45
N GLU A 476 -41.05 0.14 -11.54
CA GLU A 476 -41.32 -1.07 -12.34
C GLU A 476 -42.53 -1.84 -11.81
N GLN A 477 -42.77 -1.80 -10.49
CA GLN A 477 -43.91 -2.46 -9.84
C GLN A 477 -45.13 -1.56 -9.72
N GLY A 478 -45.05 -0.27 -10.07
CA GLY A 478 -46.12 0.70 -9.93
C GLY A 478 -46.50 1.04 -8.48
N TRP A 479 -45.56 0.84 -7.53
CA TRP A 479 -45.79 1.07 -6.10
C TRP A 479 -45.68 2.54 -5.74
N ASP A 480 -46.59 2.98 -4.88
CA ASP A 480 -46.44 4.26 -4.18
C ASP A 480 -45.42 4.16 -3.05
N ARG A 481 -45.20 5.26 -2.29
CA ARG A 481 -44.26 5.30 -1.20
C ARG A 481 -44.62 4.32 -0.07
N ASN A 482 -45.90 4.25 0.31
CA ASN A 482 -46.32 3.39 1.40
C ASN A 482 -46.25 1.91 1.01
N GLU A 483 -46.68 1.56 -0.18
CA GLU A 483 -46.55 0.22 -0.74
C GLU A 483 -45.09 -0.22 -0.80
N THR A 484 -44.21 0.68 -1.26
CA THR A 484 -42.77 0.42 -1.32
C THR A 484 -42.20 0.12 0.08
N LEU A 485 -42.57 0.89 1.10
CA LEU A 485 -42.11 0.70 2.48
C LEU A 485 -42.68 -0.58 3.12
N CYS A 486 -43.95 -0.90 2.85
CA CYS A 486 -44.56 -2.15 3.30
C CYS A 486 -43.86 -3.37 2.68
N HIS A 487 -43.67 -3.40 1.36
CA HIS A 487 -42.93 -4.47 0.68
C HIS A 487 -41.46 -4.55 1.09
N LEU A 488 -40.81 -3.42 1.40
CA LEU A 488 -39.46 -3.39 1.94
C LEU A 488 -39.37 -4.09 3.30
N CYS A 489 -40.35 -3.83 4.19
CA CYS A 489 -40.45 -4.50 5.48
C CYS A 489 -40.67 -6.01 5.32
N GLN A 490 -41.59 -6.42 4.44
CA GLN A 490 -41.84 -7.83 4.13
C GLN A 490 -40.57 -8.52 3.61
N LYS A 491 -39.84 -7.86 2.69
CA LYS A 491 -38.56 -8.35 2.18
C LYS A 491 -37.49 -8.52 3.28
N ALA A 492 -37.54 -7.67 4.31
CA ALA A 492 -36.65 -7.77 5.45
C ALA A 492 -37.08 -8.84 6.47
N GLY A 493 -38.19 -9.53 6.25
CA GLY A 493 -38.77 -10.46 7.24
C GLY A 493 -39.41 -9.73 8.44
N LEU A 494 -39.78 -8.48 8.27
CA LEU A 494 -40.46 -7.65 9.27
C LEU A 494 -41.96 -7.55 8.99
N SER A 495 -42.76 -7.14 10.01
CA SER A 495 -44.15 -6.78 9.78
C SER A 495 -44.23 -5.60 8.79
N GLU A 496 -45.22 -5.58 7.92
CA GLU A 496 -45.37 -4.56 6.85
C GLU A 496 -45.39 -3.11 7.35
N ASN A 497 -45.78 -2.91 8.61
CA ASN A 497 -45.81 -1.58 9.26
C ASN A 497 -44.56 -1.29 10.13
N ALA A 498 -43.51 -2.10 10.06
CA ALA A 498 -42.30 -1.93 10.90
C ALA A 498 -41.50 -0.66 10.58
N TRP A 499 -41.79 0.01 9.50
CA TRP A 499 -41.20 1.28 9.07
C TRP A 499 -41.84 2.51 9.75
N LYS A 500 -43.03 2.37 10.31
CA LYS A 500 -43.74 3.39 11.13
C LYS A 500 -43.11 3.46 12.53
#